data_ae278bca9524b0dc64daf6ccb71edc89
#
_entry.id   ae278bca9524b0dc64daf6ccb71edc89
#
_cell.length_a   1.000
_cell.length_b   1.000
_cell.length_c   1.000
_cell.angle_alpha   90.00
_cell.angle_beta   90.00
_cell.angle_gamma   90.00
#
_symmetry.space_group_name_H-M   'P 1'
#
loop_
_entity.id
_entity.type
_entity.pdbx_description
1 polymer ?
#
loop_
_entity_poly.entity_id
_entity_poly.type
_entity_poly.pdbx_seq_one_letter_code
_entity_poly.pdbx_strand_id
1 'polypeptide(L)'
;MFQGHFDLDTAAPEASAIPDLLFERGLYWASGRSGVVNLVAAHKWFNLASLKGRADAARLRRETAEMMSEDEIALAQRDARAWMNARPEARI
;
A
#
# COMPACT_ATOMS: atom_id res chain seq x y z
N MET A 1 29.60 -6.53 6.58
CA MET A 1 29.30 -6.55 6.71
C MET A 1 28.92 -6.45 6.81
N PHE A 2 28.84 -6.40 6.73
CA PHE A 2 28.29 -6.24 6.85
C PHE A 2 27.87 -6.47 6.93
N GLN A 3 27.85 -6.55 6.91
CA GLN A 3 27.30 -6.77 7.02
C GLN A 3 26.70 -6.95 7.36
N GLY A 4 26.71 -6.91 7.51
CA GLY A 4 26.01 -7.00 7.89
C GLY A 4 25.27 -7.18 8.08
N HIS A 5 25.22 -7.17 7.99
CA HIS A 5 24.54 -7.25 8.14
C HIS A 5 23.79 -7.36 8.22
N PHE A 6 23.75 -7.17 8.03
CA PHE A 6 22.89 -7.15 8.02
C PHE A 6 22.23 -7.52 8.30
N ASP A 7 22.32 -7.62 8.45
CA ASP A 7 21.68 -7.97 8.76
C ASP A 7 20.84 -7.98 8.80
N LEU A 8 20.88 -7.84 8.72
CA LEU A 8 20.10 -7.85 8.68
C LEU A 8 19.41 -8.18 8.56
N ASP A 9 19.55 -8.25 8.41
CA ASP A 9 19.02 -8.68 8.24
C ASP A 9 18.39 -9.09 8.20
N THR A 10 18.63 -8.68 8.50
CA THR A 10 18.12 -9.57 8.35
C THR A 10 16.69 -9.86 8.28
N ALA A 11 16.08 -10.36 8.30
CA ALA A 11 14.86 -10.86 7.98
C ALA A 11 13.71 -10.26 8.67
N ALA A 12 13.75 -10.13 9.87
CA ALA A 12 12.69 -9.54 10.63
C ALA A 12 12.20 -8.23 10.05
N PRO A 13 13.06 -7.49 9.45
CA PRO A 13 12.64 -6.20 8.90
C PRO A 13 11.60 -6.29 7.81
N GLU A 14 11.41 -7.44 7.21
CA GLU A 14 10.41 -7.50 6.18
C GLU A 14 9.01 -7.21 6.69
N ALA A 15 8.71 -7.61 7.92
CA ALA A 15 7.39 -7.34 8.47
C ALA A 15 7.13 -5.86 8.59
N SER A 16 8.14 -5.07 9.00
CA SER A 16 7.94 -3.63 9.11
C SER A 16 8.14 -2.91 7.80
N ALA A 17 8.82 -3.54 6.83
CA ALA A 17 9.02 -2.94 5.52
C ALA A 17 7.78 -3.03 4.64
N ILE A 18 6.89 -4.01 4.87
CA ILE A 18 5.72 -4.19 4.04
C ILE A 18 4.82 -2.96 3.99
N PRO A 19 4.48 -2.33 5.12
CA PRO A 19 3.66 -1.12 5.05
C PRO A 19 4.29 -0.02 4.21
N ASP A 20 5.61 0.12 4.30
CA ASP A 20 6.32 1.14 3.53
C ASP A 20 6.29 0.84 2.05
N LEU A 21 6.45 -0.43 1.66
CA LEU A 21 6.39 -0.80 0.25
C LEU A 21 5.01 -0.56 -0.34
N LEU A 22 3.97 -0.89 0.43
CA LEU A 22 2.61 -0.65 -0.01
C LEU A 22 2.34 0.85 -0.16
N PHE A 23 2.86 1.64 0.77
CA PHE A 23 2.74 3.08 0.72
C PHE A 23 3.41 3.64 -0.53
N GLU A 24 4.62 3.16 -0.85
CA GLU A 24 5.32 3.60 -2.04
C GLU A 24 4.55 3.27 -3.31
N ARG A 25 3.89 2.13 -3.35
CA ARG A 25 3.05 1.79 -4.50
C ARG A 25 1.88 2.76 -4.64
N GLY A 26 1.30 3.17 -3.51
CA GLY A 26 0.25 4.18 -3.54
C GLY A 26 0.74 5.49 -4.13
N LEU A 27 1.91 5.93 -3.68
CA LEU A 27 2.51 7.16 -4.20
C LEU A 27 2.81 7.04 -5.69
N TYR A 28 3.29 5.89 -6.12
CA TYR A 28 3.61 5.66 -7.52
C TYR A 28 2.39 5.91 -8.42
N TRP A 29 1.24 5.35 -8.03
CA TRP A 29 0.03 5.50 -8.84
C TRP A 29 -0.63 6.86 -8.67
N ALA A 30 -0.49 7.48 -7.50
CA ALA A 30 -1.07 8.79 -7.26
C ALA A 30 -0.29 9.90 -7.94
N SER A 31 1.01 9.72 -8.10
CA SER A 31 1.88 10.80 -8.61
C SER A 31 1.95 10.87 -10.13
N GLY A 32 1.48 9.83 -10.83
CA GLY A 32 1.60 9.79 -12.28
C GLY A 32 2.97 9.35 -12.78
N ARG A 33 3.81 8.82 -11.89
CA ARG A 33 5.16 8.39 -12.31
C ARG A 33 5.13 7.24 -13.32
N SER A 34 4.01 6.50 -13.38
CA SER A 34 3.87 5.43 -14.35
C SER A 34 3.53 5.95 -15.75
N GLY A 35 3.24 7.24 -15.87
CA GLY A 35 2.73 7.83 -17.10
C GLY A 35 1.27 8.19 -17.02
N VAL A 36 0.55 7.64 -16.06
CA VAL A 36 -0.85 8.01 -15.81
C VAL A 36 -1.09 8.00 -14.30
N VAL A 37 -2.06 8.80 -13.87
CA VAL A 37 -2.54 8.74 -12.49
C VAL A 37 -3.63 7.68 -12.45
N ASN A 38 -3.53 6.76 -11.48
CA ASN A 38 -4.53 5.73 -11.28
C ASN A 38 -5.01 5.78 -9.85
N LEU A 39 -6.13 6.47 -9.61
CA LEU A 39 -6.61 6.70 -8.25
C LEU A 39 -7.16 5.44 -7.60
N VAL A 40 -7.75 4.54 -8.38
CA VAL A 40 -8.23 3.26 -7.83
C VAL A 40 -7.05 2.47 -7.28
N ALA A 41 -5.97 2.36 -8.05
CA ALA A 41 -4.78 1.67 -7.59
C ALA A 41 -4.15 2.37 -6.39
N ALA A 42 -4.05 3.70 -6.44
CA ALA A 42 -3.48 4.47 -5.33
C ALA A 42 -4.28 4.23 -4.05
N HIS A 43 -5.59 4.33 -4.11
CA HIS A 43 -6.45 4.12 -2.95
C HIS A 43 -6.27 2.71 -2.38
N LYS A 44 -6.24 1.71 -3.26
CA LYS A 44 -6.02 0.33 -2.85
C LYS A 44 -4.73 0.19 -2.05
N TRP A 45 -3.62 0.70 -2.56
CA TRP A 45 -2.33 0.54 -1.91
C TRP A 45 -2.22 1.34 -0.62
N PHE A 46 -2.78 2.56 -0.58
CA PHE A 46 -2.83 3.33 0.66
C PHE A 46 -3.68 2.61 1.71
N ASN A 47 -4.80 2.03 1.30
CA ASN A 47 -5.65 1.28 2.22
C ASN A 47 -4.89 0.10 2.82
N LEU A 48 -4.20 -0.66 1.98
CA LEU A 48 -3.42 -1.81 2.44
C LEU A 48 -2.28 -1.38 3.35
N ALA A 49 -1.59 -0.28 3.02
CA ALA A 49 -0.52 0.24 3.85
C ALA A 49 -1.05 0.63 5.23
N SER A 50 -2.22 1.26 5.28
CA SER A 50 -2.86 1.64 6.53
C SER A 50 -3.20 0.42 7.38
N LEU A 51 -3.77 -0.60 6.75
CA LEU A 51 -4.11 -1.84 7.45
C LEU A 51 -2.89 -2.55 8.01
N LYS A 52 -1.74 -2.36 7.38
CA LYS A 52 -0.50 -2.98 7.81
C LYS A 52 0.30 -2.10 8.77
N GLY A 53 -0.24 -0.95 9.16
CA GLY A 53 0.34 -0.15 10.21
C GLY A 53 1.02 1.14 9.81
N ARG A 54 0.97 1.53 8.54
CA ARG A 54 1.55 2.81 8.11
C ARG A 54 0.61 3.95 8.51
N ALA A 55 1.02 4.73 9.48
CA ALA A 55 0.13 5.68 10.15
C ALA A 55 -0.40 6.77 9.21
N ASP A 56 0.44 7.27 8.30
CA ASP A 56 0.03 8.38 7.43
C ASP A 56 -0.72 7.90 6.18
N ALA A 57 -0.80 6.59 5.96
CA ALA A 57 -1.46 6.07 4.76
C ALA A 57 -2.96 6.31 4.78
N ALA A 58 -3.58 6.29 5.96
CA ALA A 58 -5.03 6.54 6.06
C ALA A 58 -5.38 7.94 5.61
N ARG A 59 -4.54 8.92 5.93
CA ARG A 59 -4.77 10.29 5.50
C ARG A 59 -4.69 10.40 3.97
N LEU A 60 -3.67 9.77 3.38
CA LEU A 60 -3.53 9.82 1.94
C LEU A 60 -4.64 9.05 1.23
N ARG A 61 -5.11 7.95 1.83
CA ARG A 61 -6.27 7.24 1.30
C ARG A 61 -7.49 8.16 1.25
N ARG A 62 -7.74 8.90 2.33
CA ARG A 62 -8.89 9.80 2.37
C ARG A 62 -8.75 10.92 1.35
N GLU A 63 -7.56 11.50 1.22
CA GLU A 63 -7.32 12.54 0.23
C GLU A 63 -7.53 12.03 -1.18
N THR A 64 -7.09 10.80 -1.45
CA THR A 64 -7.32 10.18 -2.74
C THR A 64 -8.80 9.99 -3.00
N ALA A 65 -9.53 9.51 -1.99
CA ALA A 65 -10.96 9.26 -2.11
C ALA A 65 -11.75 10.52 -2.44
N GLU A 66 -11.29 11.68 -2.01
CA GLU A 66 -11.96 12.94 -2.31
C GLU A 66 -12.00 13.24 -3.80
N MET A 67 -11.13 12.62 -4.58
CA MET A 67 -11.05 12.80 -6.02
C MET A 67 -11.70 11.65 -6.78
N MET A 68 -12.38 10.74 -6.08
CA MET A 68 -12.92 9.52 -6.68
C MET A 68 -14.42 9.46 -6.54
N SER A 69 -15.06 8.75 -7.45
CA SER A 69 -16.48 8.44 -7.31
C SER A 69 -16.67 7.33 -6.28
N GLU A 70 -17.92 7.19 -5.81
CA GLU A 70 -18.23 6.10 -4.88
C GLU A 70 -17.98 4.73 -5.50
N ASP A 71 -18.26 4.58 -6.79
CA ASP A 71 -18.02 3.32 -7.49
C ASP A 71 -16.53 3.01 -7.56
N GLU A 72 -15.71 4.02 -7.80
CA GLU A 72 -14.27 3.85 -7.83
C GLU A 72 -13.72 3.46 -6.46
N ILE A 73 -14.24 4.08 -5.40
CA ILE A 73 -13.83 3.74 -4.04
C ILE A 73 -14.21 2.30 -3.73
N ALA A 74 -15.44 1.89 -4.10
CA ALA A 74 -15.87 0.52 -3.87
C ALA A 74 -14.99 -0.48 -4.61
N LEU A 75 -14.61 -0.15 -5.85
CA LEU A 75 -13.71 -1.00 -6.62
C LEU A 75 -12.35 -1.12 -5.94
N ALA A 76 -11.79 -0.01 -5.48
CA ALA A 76 -10.50 -0.02 -4.80
C ALA A 76 -10.55 -0.87 -3.53
N GLN A 77 -11.65 -0.77 -2.78
CA GLN A 77 -11.81 -1.56 -1.57
C GLN A 77 -11.93 -3.05 -1.87
N ARG A 78 -12.67 -3.38 -2.94
CA ARG A 78 -12.80 -4.77 -3.36
C ARG A 78 -11.46 -5.33 -3.81
N ASP A 79 -10.70 -4.53 -4.56
CA ASP A 79 -9.38 -4.96 -5.03
C ASP A 79 -8.43 -5.17 -3.86
N ALA A 80 -8.50 -4.33 -2.83
CA ALA A 80 -7.66 -4.50 -1.63
C ALA A 80 -8.01 -5.81 -0.92
N ARG A 81 -9.30 -6.12 -0.78
CA ARG A 81 -9.70 -7.37 -0.15
C ARG A 81 -9.25 -8.58 -0.95
N ALA A 82 -9.35 -8.48 -2.28
CA ALA A 82 -8.90 -9.57 -3.15
C ALA A 82 -7.41 -9.82 -3.00
N TRP A 83 -6.63 -8.74 -2.90
CA TRP A 83 -5.18 -8.86 -2.70
C TRP A 83 -4.87 -9.56 -1.38
N MET A 84 -5.57 -9.15 -0.31
CA MET A 84 -5.38 -9.77 1.00
C MET A 84 -5.73 -11.26 0.98
N ASN A 85 -6.82 -11.61 0.31
CA ASN A 85 -7.28 -12.99 0.28
C ASN A 85 -6.39 -13.88 -0.58
N ALA A 86 -5.79 -13.33 -1.63
CA ALA A 86 -4.94 -14.08 -2.53
C ALA A 86 -3.55 -14.34 -1.96
N ARG A 87 -3.18 -13.65 -0.91
CA ARG A 87 -1.82 -13.71 -0.34
C ARG A 87 -1.93 -14.04 1.14
N PRO A 88 -1.84 -15.32 1.50
CA PRO A 88 -2.01 -15.72 2.90
C PRO A 88 -1.13 -14.95 3.86
N GLU A 89 0.09 -14.63 3.47
CA GLU A 89 1.00 -13.88 4.33
C GLU A 89 0.51 -12.46 4.59
N ALA A 90 -0.39 -11.94 3.77
CA ALA A 90 -0.88 -10.58 3.92
C ALA A 90 -2.07 -10.49 4.86
N ARG A 91 -2.62 -11.61 5.29
CA ARG A 91 -3.83 -11.61 6.13
C ARG A 91 -3.55 -11.47 7.60
N ILE A 92 -2.31 -11.50 7.99
CA ILE A 92 -1.93 -11.47 9.40
C ILE A 92 -2.08 -10.06 10.01
#